data_5e1037a84cf0969b930dfabe3de78214
#
_entry.id   5e1037a84cf0969b930dfabe3de78214
#
_cell.length_a   1.000
_cell.length_b   1.000
_cell.length_c   1.000
_cell.angle_alpha   90.00
_cell.angle_beta   90.00
_cell.angle_gamma   90.00
#
_symmetry.space_group_name_H-M   'P 1'
#
loop_
_entity.id
_entity.type
_entity.pdbx_description
1 polymer ?
#
loop_
_entity_poly.entity_id
_entity_poly.type
_entity_poly.pdbx_seq_one_letter_code
_entity_poly.pdbx_strand_id
1 'polypeptide(L)'
;MFRRFSILSLFSIGFLWTGHDKLDANELISSSTFTNTNQKSSLDSLSFLQERISAQFITRYLQNSNIFLRENETEADIINASVQLGIKGGGLPTDPGLSYRALYGGNYFSSLTDEFEYDSPADHNFLSGVELRGAFTKIRLNANLEEYGGYARSEPFDGGVSSSIGESRNLGYKRKRLEIGVSRELSTSVLDLGLSIDDYDYQFIEIFSGSSVDYDRERVAADLSWFFEPTFLAKTRLGLGVTTGQEEVPQNFLGAQNFLAPSLRAKWNFSPKTAFAGWFGFDERWRDSDDFSETTSVYGLKGFWTAPTDTQLSVDITKQVYPSIFELDDNVATKKFSIGARQDFNRGISLDLRFFYEFSDYQSTKSGSLRSRTEDLKSFRVSLGKEMNINYFEDSQVSIFYNHLTNDSTKDYYDFERDQFGLQFRFSL
;
A
#
# COMPACT_ATOMS: atom_id res chain seq x y z
N MET A 1 25.10 18.10 -5.19
CA MET A 1 25.26 19.45 -5.79
C MET A 1 23.87 20.05 -5.89
N PHE A 2 23.47 20.89 -4.93
CA PHE A 2 22.11 21.45 -4.91
C PHE A 2 21.87 22.36 -6.12
N ARG A 3 21.09 21.89 -7.09
CA ARG A 3 20.57 22.78 -8.14
C ARG A 3 19.43 23.61 -7.52
N ARG A 4 19.55 24.91 -7.69
CA ARG A 4 18.56 25.90 -7.25
C ARG A 4 17.24 25.66 -8.00
N PHE A 5 16.24 25.18 -7.32
CA PHE A 5 14.86 25.22 -7.81
C PHE A 5 14.42 26.69 -7.93
N SER A 6 13.99 27.04 -9.11
CA SER A 6 13.45 28.37 -9.40
C SER A 6 12.03 28.44 -8.82
N ILE A 7 11.83 29.28 -7.82
CA ILE A 7 10.59 29.42 -7.01
C ILE A 7 9.40 30.03 -7.79
N LEU A 8 9.45 30.10 -9.11
CA LEU A 8 8.49 30.87 -9.91
C LEU A 8 7.39 30.05 -10.62
N SER A 9 7.30 28.73 -10.40
CA SER A 9 6.17 27.90 -10.88
C SER A 9 5.20 27.47 -9.77
N LEU A 10 5.21 28.12 -8.64
CA LEU A 10 4.50 27.73 -7.39
C LEU A 10 3.01 28.12 -7.31
N PHE A 11 2.36 28.45 -8.43
CA PHE A 11 0.92 28.79 -8.46
C PHE A 11 0.06 27.88 -9.34
N SER A 12 0.45 26.63 -9.50
CA SER A 12 -0.50 25.60 -9.97
C SER A 12 -0.84 24.70 -8.79
N ILE A 13 -1.86 25.10 -8.04
CA ILE A 13 -2.33 24.36 -6.87
C ILE A 13 -3.18 23.20 -7.34
N GLY A 14 -2.66 22.03 -7.31
CA GLY A 14 -3.39 20.81 -7.55
C GLY A 14 -2.97 19.71 -6.56
N PHE A 15 -3.77 18.75 -6.19
CA PHE A 15 -3.59 17.89 -5.02
C PHE A 15 -3.91 16.43 -5.25
N LEU A 16 -3.13 15.55 -4.73
CA LEU A 16 -3.26 14.11 -4.83
C LEU A 16 -4.30 13.52 -3.88
N TRP A 17 -5.25 12.83 -4.46
CA TRP A 17 -5.80 11.68 -3.82
C TRP A 17 -4.86 10.49 -4.09
N THR A 18 -3.73 10.42 -3.41
CA THR A 18 -3.11 9.14 -3.22
C THR A 18 -4.14 8.31 -2.49
N GLY A 19 -4.49 7.15 -2.98
CA GLY A 19 -5.52 6.28 -2.44
C GLY A 19 -5.39 5.90 -0.95
N HIS A 20 -4.89 6.80 -0.15
CA HIS A 20 -4.77 6.83 1.30
C HIS A 20 -5.68 7.82 2.04
N ASP A 21 -6.73 8.37 1.38
CA ASP A 21 -7.95 8.07 2.06
C ASP A 21 -8.18 6.55 1.82
N LYS A 22 -7.30 5.73 2.37
CA LYS A 22 -7.78 4.54 3.01
C LYS A 22 -8.98 5.08 3.76
N LEU A 23 -10.20 5.06 3.16
CA LEU A 23 -11.39 4.90 3.97
C LEU A 23 -10.85 4.10 5.08
N ASP A 24 -10.92 4.62 6.28
CA ASP A 24 -10.24 3.98 7.37
C ASP A 24 -10.46 2.46 7.40
N ALA A 25 -10.48 1.82 6.23
CA ALA A 25 -10.53 0.39 6.08
C ALA A 25 -9.32 -0.26 6.75
N ASN A 26 -8.16 0.43 6.82
CA ASN A 26 -7.11 -0.01 7.73
C ASN A 26 -7.30 0.53 9.15
N GLU A 27 -7.94 1.67 9.36
CA GLU A 27 -8.51 1.98 10.67
C GLU A 27 -9.69 1.06 10.97
N LEU A 28 -10.52 0.67 10.03
CA LEU A 28 -11.62 -0.27 10.23
C LEU A 28 -11.16 -1.73 10.26
N ILE A 29 -10.13 -2.11 9.55
CA ILE A 29 -9.51 -3.44 9.68
C ILE A 29 -8.60 -3.48 10.92
N SER A 30 -7.91 -2.41 11.28
CA SER A 30 -7.18 -2.32 12.55
C SER A 30 -8.10 -2.01 13.74
N SER A 31 -9.22 -1.29 13.55
CA SER A 31 -10.18 -1.04 14.62
C SER A 31 -11.11 -2.21 14.91
N SER A 32 -11.30 -3.13 13.99
CA SER A 32 -12.01 -4.37 14.31
C SER A 32 -11.19 -5.32 15.21
N THR A 33 -9.89 -5.12 15.30
CA THR A 33 -9.03 -5.77 16.31
C THR A 33 -8.95 -4.97 17.62
N PHE A 34 -9.44 -3.72 17.65
CA PHE A 34 -9.33 -2.85 18.84
C PHE A 34 -10.64 -2.55 19.57
N THR A 35 -11.78 -3.11 19.16
CA THR A 35 -13.05 -2.83 19.83
C THR A 35 -13.72 -4.09 20.32
N ASN A 36 -13.25 -4.63 21.42
CA ASN A 36 -14.11 -5.33 22.41
C ASN A 36 -13.37 -5.53 23.72
N THR A 37 -13.28 -4.51 24.54
CA THR A 37 -12.96 -4.72 25.96
C THR A 37 -13.80 -3.79 26.81
N ASN A 38 -15.01 -4.23 27.12
CA ASN A 38 -15.69 -3.84 28.34
C ASN A 38 -15.31 -4.85 29.44
N GLN A 39 -14.13 -4.74 30.00
CA GLN A 39 -13.84 -5.29 31.32
C GLN A 39 -13.06 -4.27 32.13
N LYS A 40 -13.76 -3.67 33.10
CA LYS A 40 -13.17 -2.89 34.17
C LYS A 40 -12.26 -3.79 35.02
N SER A 41 -10.96 -3.59 34.93
CA SER A 41 -10.01 -4.08 35.91
C SER A 41 -9.22 -2.93 36.51
N SER A 42 -9.00 -3.01 37.81
CA SER A 42 -8.51 -2.00 38.73
C SER A 42 -7.00 -1.70 38.66
N LEU A 43 -6.48 -1.44 37.46
CA LEU A 43 -5.08 -1.01 37.26
C LEU A 43 -5.10 0.24 36.37
N ASP A 44 -5.67 1.34 36.89
CA ASP A 44 -5.91 2.58 36.14
C ASP A 44 -4.64 3.24 35.52
N SER A 45 -3.45 2.92 35.99
CA SER A 45 -2.21 3.45 35.40
C SER A 45 -1.67 2.64 34.22
N LEU A 46 -1.97 1.34 34.16
CA LEU A 46 -1.58 0.47 33.04
C LEU A 46 -2.59 0.54 31.91
N SER A 47 -3.88 0.74 32.19
CA SER A 47 -4.91 0.93 31.16
C SER A 47 -4.64 2.17 30.30
N PHE A 48 -4.14 3.25 30.89
CA PHE A 48 -3.76 4.46 30.17
C PHE A 48 -2.61 4.21 29.18
N LEU A 49 -1.68 3.32 29.48
CA LEU A 49 -0.58 2.96 28.57
C LEU A 49 -1.08 1.97 27.49
N GLN A 50 -1.95 1.04 27.82
CA GLN A 50 -2.54 0.10 26.87
C GLN A 50 -3.39 0.78 25.79
N GLU A 51 -4.09 1.87 26.11
CA GLU A 51 -4.83 2.65 25.12
C GLU A 51 -3.91 3.45 24.16
N ARG A 52 -2.63 3.60 24.48
CA ARG A 52 -1.67 4.45 23.74
C ARG A 52 -0.54 3.68 23.07
N ILE A 53 -0.21 2.53 23.60
CA ILE A 53 0.87 1.68 23.10
C ILE A 53 0.26 0.37 22.61
N SER A 54 0.66 -0.07 21.46
CA SER A 54 0.34 -1.40 20.94
C SER A 54 1.62 -2.11 20.52
N ALA A 55 1.68 -3.40 20.77
CA ALA A 55 2.76 -4.23 20.27
C ALA A 55 2.18 -5.51 19.68
N GLN A 56 2.67 -5.90 18.52
CA GLN A 56 2.32 -7.16 17.89
C GLN A 56 3.59 -7.88 17.46
N PHE A 57 3.64 -9.15 17.74
CA PHE A 57 4.72 -10.05 17.34
C PHE A 57 4.14 -11.15 16.46
N ILE A 58 4.78 -11.39 15.33
CA ILE A 58 4.39 -12.45 14.40
C ILE A 58 5.62 -13.27 14.11
N THR A 59 5.54 -14.59 14.27
CA THR A 59 6.57 -15.53 13.82
C THR A 59 5.96 -16.47 12.81
N ARG A 60 6.66 -16.69 11.70
CA ARG A 60 6.24 -17.58 10.62
C ARG A 60 7.35 -18.57 10.31
N TYR A 61 6.96 -19.79 10.05
CA TYR A 61 7.76 -20.78 9.33
C TYR A 61 7.15 -20.93 7.94
N LEU A 62 7.95 -20.88 6.90
CA LEU A 62 7.53 -20.92 5.50
C LEU A 62 8.37 -21.96 4.76
N GLN A 63 7.71 -22.84 4.00
CA GLN A 63 8.32 -23.53 2.88
C GLN A 63 8.00 -22.73 1.62
N ASN A 64 9.02 -22.37 0.86
CA ASN A 64 8.90 -21.53 -0.32
C ASN A 64 9.58 -22.24 -1.51
N SER A 65 8.80 -22.53 -2.54
CA SER A 65 9.32 -23.26 -3.72
C SER A 65 10.20 -22.40 -4.60
N ASN A 66 10.06 -21.07 -4.57
CA ASN A 66 10.79 -20.16 -5.45
C ASN A 66 11.05 -18.81 -4.78
N ILE A 67 12.14 -18.71 -4.02
CA ILE A 67 12.47 -17.50 -3.25
C ILE A 67 12.93 -16.32 -4.12
N PHE A 68 13.48 -16.59 -5.29
CA PHE A 68 14.01 -15.56 -6.18
C PHE A 68 13.01 -15.09 -7.24
N LEU A 69 11.82 -15.72 -7.34
CA LEU A 69 10.83 -15.46 -8.38
C LEU A 69 11.44 -15.51 -9.78
N ARG A 70 12.06 -16.62 -10.12
CA ARG A 70 12.70 -16.88 -11.41
C ARG A 70 12.08 -18.11 -12.05
N GLU A 71 12.28 -18.26 -13.37
CA GLU A 71 11.92 -19.45 -14.11
C GLU A 71 12.55 -20.73 -13.50
N ASN A 72 13.79 -20.63 -13.07
CA ASN A 72 14.45 -21.72 -12.34
C ASN A 72 14.15 -21.59 -10.85
N GLU A 73 13.31 -22.45 -10.36
CA GLU A 73 12.88 -22.48 -8.97
C GLU A 73 14.05 -22.73 -8.00
N THR A 74 14.04 -22.02 -6.90
CA THR A 74 14.97 -22.23 -5.79
C THR A 74 14.16 -22.34 -4.51
N GLU A 75 14.11 -23.55 -3.98
CA GLU A 75 13.38 -23.85 -2.74
C GLU A 75 14.16 -23.37 -1.52
N ALA A 76 13.42 -22.91 -0.51
CA ALA A 76 14.00 -22.62 0.79
C ALA A 76 12.97 -22.72 1.91
N ASP A 77 13.44 -23.18 3.04
CA ASP A 77 12.76 -23.07 4.32
C ASP A 77 13.15 -21.76 5.01
N ILE A 78 12.18 -20.96 5.40
CA ILE A 78 12.39 -19.61 5.92
C ILE A 78 11.73 -19.47 7.29
N ILE A 79 12.43 -18.86 8.22
CA ILE A 79 11.83 -18.29 9.42
C ILE A 79 11.73 -16.79 9.23
N ASN A 80 10.53 -16.27 9.44
CA ASN A 80 10.26 -14.84 9.49
C ASN A 80 9.79 -14.45 10.88
N ALA A 81 10.40 -13.43 11.46
CA ALA A 81 9.98 -12.81 12.72
C ALA A 81 9.63 -11.34 12.45
N SER A 82 8.42 -10.96 12.77
CA SER A 82 7.93 -9.59 12.59
C SER A 82 7.57 -8.97 13.93
N VAL A 83 7.89 -7.70 14.09
CA VAL A 83 7.47 -6.88 15.21
C VAL A 83 6.76 -5.64 14.69
N GLN A 84 5.63 -5.29 15.31
CA GLN A 84 4.97 -4.02 15.08
C GLN A 84 4.80 -3.32 16.43
N LEU A 85 5.25 -2.08 16.51
CA LEU A 85 5.16 -1.25 17.71
C LEU A 85 4.42 0.03 17.35
N GLY A 86 3.35 0.33 18.08
CA GLY A 86 2.52 1.49 17.81
C GLY A 86 2.38 2.38 19.04
N ILE A 87 2.32 3.67 18.80
CA ILE A 87 1.92 4.68 19.79
C ILE A 87 0.89 5.60 19.15
N LYS A 88 -0.18 5.88 19.86
CA LYS A 88 -1.19 6.86 19.48
C LYS A 88 -1.54 7.73 20.66
N GLY A 89 -1.97 8.96 20.40
CA GLY A 89 -2.41 9.88 21.46
C GLY A 89 -3.22 11.04 20.90
N GLY A 90 -3.82 11.82 21.80
CA GLY A 90 -4.68 12.95 21.45
C GLY A 90 -6.16 12.65 21.67
N GLY A 91 -7.02 13.53 21.16
CA GLY A 91 -8.48 13.42 21.24
C GLY A 91 -9.05 12.28 20.40
N LEU A 92 -10.34 11.99 20.60
CA LEU A 92 -11.07 11.05 19.75
C LEU A 92 -11.08 11.54 18.29
N PRO A 93 -11.21 10.65 17.29
CA PRO A 93 -11.24 11.03 15.88
C PRO A 93 -12.37 12.02 15.50
N THR A 94 -13.36 12.20 16.37
CA THR A 94 -14.50 13.12 16.18
C THR A 94 -14.31 14.46 16.85
N ASP A 95 -13.42 14.58 17.83
CA ASP A 95 -13.29 15.76 18.66
C ASP A 95 -12.31 16.77 18.07
N PRO A 96 -12.55 18.09 18.21
CA PRO A 96 -11.53 19.09 17.90
C PRO A 96 -10.28 18.87 18.76
N GLY A 97 -9.12 19.02 18.17
CA GLY A 97 -7.84 18.86 18.89
C GLY A 97 -6.74 18.28 18.05
N LEU A 98 -5.66 17.95 18.73
CA LEU A 98 -4.48 17.32 18.16
C LEU A 98 -4.53 15.82 18.45
N SER A 99 -4.34 15.02 17.42
CA SER A 99 -4.07 13.59 17.53
C SER A 99 -2.79 13.23 16.80
N TYR A 100 -2.12 12.19 17.26
CA TYR A 100 -0.90 11.69 16.65
C TYR A 100 -0.84 10.17 16.73
N ARG A 101 -0.09 9.59 15.79
CA ARG A 101 0.26 8.17 15.77
C ARG A 101 1.66 7.98 15.24
N ALA A 102 2.34 6.96 15.72
CA ALA A 102 3.54 6.44 15.12
C ALA A 102 3.49 4.92 15.18
N LEU A 103 3.91 4.28 14.10
CA LEU A 103 3.95 2.83 13.96
C LEU A 103 5.30 2.45 13.39
N TYR A 104 5.98 1.55 14.04
CA TYR A 104 7.17 0.90 13.53
C TYR A 104 6.83 -0.56 13.22
N GLY A 105 7.22 -1.04 12.04
CA GLY A 105 7.20 -2.44 11.63
C GLY A 105 8.60 -2.90 11.27
N GLY A 106 9.00 -4.05 11.76
CA GLY A 106 10.25 -4.70 11.38
C GLY A 106 9.98 -6.15 11.04
N ASN A 107 10.54 -6.65 9.93
CA ASN A 107 10.52 -8.05 9.54
C ASN A 107 11.95 -8.55 9.45
N TYR A 108 12.24 -9.65 10.08
CA TYR A 108 13.52 -10.33 10.00
C TYR A 108 13.35 -11.69 9.34
N PHE A 109 14.20 -11.99 8.38
CA PHE A 109 14.17 -13.23 7.61
C PHE A 109 15.46 -14.02 7.84
N SER A 110 15.34 -15.33 8.01
CA SER A 110 16.46 -16.25 8.09
C SER A 110 16.14 -17.49 7.26
N SER A 111 17.02 -17.84 6.37
CA SER A 111 16.97 -19.15 5.69
C SER A 111 17.43 -20.24 6.65
N LEU A 112 16.77 -21.38 6.63
CA LEU A 112 17.23 -22.62 7.27
C LEU A 112 18.00 -23.50 6.30
N THR A 113 18.07 -23.11 5.04
CA THR A 113 18.80 -23.82 3.97
C THR A 113 20.19 -23.24 3.86
N ASP A 114 21.22 -24.03 4.04
CA ASP A 114 22.63 -23.60 4.08
C ASP A 114 23.15 -22.96 2.76
N GLU A 115 22.41 -23.14 1.67
CA GLU A 115 22.79 -22.66 0.34
C GLU A 115 22.40 -21.21 0.07
N PHE A 116 21.67 -20.56 0.99
CA PHE A 116 21.11 -19.24 0.75
C PHE A 116 21.20 -18.31 1.97
N GLU A 117 21.81 -17.17 1.76
CA GLU A 117 21.89 -16.09 2.73
C GLU A 117 21.29 -14.80 2.15
N TYR A 118 20.44 -14.10 2.92
CA TYR A 118 19.88 -12.82 2.49
C TYR A 118 20.92 -11.71 2.62
N ASP A 119 21.15 -10.93 1.58
CA ASP A 119 22.03 -9.75 1.61
C ASP A 119 21.55 -8.70 2.61
N SER A 120 20.23 -8.57 2.74
CA SER A 120 19.61 -7.77 3.79
C SER A 120 18.56 -8.60 4.51
N PRO A 121 18.83 -9.09 5.74
CA PRO A 121 17.91 -9.98 6.46
C PRO A 121 16.70 -9.28 7.05
N ALA A 122 16.60 -7.95 6.98
CA ALA A 122 15.54 -7.20 7.64
C ALA A 122 14.88 -6.17 6.71
N ASP A 123 13.55 -6.06 6.83
CA ASP A 123 12.78 -4.97 6.28
C ASP A 123 12.29 -4.05 7.40
N HIS A 124 12.20 -2.77 7.15
CA HIS A 124 11.77 -1.78 8.11
C HIS A 124 10.70 -0.87 7.53
N ASN A 125 9.70 -0.55 8.34
CA ASN A 125 8.68 0.42 8.00
C ASN A 125 8.39 1.31 9.22
N PHE A 126 8.44 2.61 9.03
CA PHE A 126 8.08 3.60 10.03
C PHE A 126 7.04 4.55 9.46
N LEU A 127 5.84 4.52 10.04
CA LEU A 127 4.73 5.41 9.73
C LEU A 127 4.55 6.39 10.89
N SER A 128 4.42 7.66 10.58
CA SER A 128 4.01 8.66 11.56
C SER A 128 2.95 9.58 10.99
N GLY A 129 2.05 10.04 11.84
CA GLY A 129 0.99 10.95 11.44
C GLY A 129 0.60 11.87 12.57
N VAL A 130 0.33 13.13 12.21
CA VAL A 130 -0.22 14.15 13.10
C VAL A 130 -1.46 14.72 12.43
N GLU A 131 -2.54 14.82 13.16
CA GLU A 131 -3.78 15.42 12.70
C GLU A 131 -4.23 16.51 13.67
N LEU A 132 -4.45 17.71 13.15
CA LEU A 132 -5.08 18.83 13.86
C LEU A 132 -6.49 19.00 13.31
N ARG A 133 -7.47 18.83 14.17
CA ARG A 133 -8.89 19.00 13.85
C ARG A 133 -9.46 20.22 14.52
N GLY A 134 -9.97 21.15 13.72
CA GLY A 134 -10.84 22.23 14.15
C GLY A 134 -12.31 21.88 13.94
N ALA A 135 -13.20 22.84 14.13
CA ALA A 135 -14.64 22.63 13.94
C ALA A 135 -15.04 22.26 12.51
N PHE A 136 -14.35 22.80 11.51
CA PHE A 136 -14.66 22.61 10.08
C PHE A 136 -13.41 22.34 9.24
N THR A 137 -12.25 22.27 9.86
CA THR A 137 -10.98 22.10 9.13
C THR A 137 -10.17 21.00 9.80
N LYS A 138 -9.62 20.14 8.98
CA LYS A 138 -8.75 19.06 9.39
C LYS A 138 -7.42 19.21 8.63
N ILE A 139 -6.31 19.23 9.34
CA ILE A 139 -4.96 19.27 8.77
C ILE A 139 -4.25 17.98 9.16
N ARG A 140 -3.66 17.33 8.20
CA ARG A 140 -2.90 16.08 8.40
C ARG A 140 -1.48 16.23 7.88
N LEU A 141 -0.55 15.68 8.62
CA LEU A 141 0.82 15.47 8.19
C LEU A 141 1.15 14.01 8.41
N ASN A 142 1.55 13.30 7.36
CA ASN A 142 1.98 11.92 7.43
C ASN A 142 3.41 11.81 6.88
N ALA A 143 4.23 10.99 7.52
CA ALA A 143 5.54 10.61 7.01
C ALA A 143 5.66 9.08 7.05
N ASN A 144 6.23 8.52 5.99
CA ASN A 144 6.51 7.10 5.86
C ASN A 144 7.95 6.91 5.43
N LEU A 145 8.66 6.03 6.13
CA LEU A 145 10.01 5.59 5.80
C LEU A 145 9.97 4.07 5.71
N GLU A 146 10.38 3.53 4.57
CA GLU A 146 10.37 2.11 4.28
C GLU A 146 11.74 1.68 3.77
N GLU A 147 12.21 0.56 4.26
CA GLU A 147 13.37 -0.14 3.74
C GLU A 147 12.98 -1.59 3.50
N TYR A 148 13.15 -2.03 2.27
CA TYR A 148 12.73 -3.32 1.79
C TYR A 148 13.86 -4.01 1.05
N GLY A 149 14.18 -5.24 1.46
CA GLY A 149 15.36 -5.95 0.96
C GLY A 149 15.15 -6.70 -0.35
N GLY A 150 13.99 -6.60 -0.99
CA GLY A 150 13.72 -7.27 -2.26
C GLY A 150 13.40 -8.76 -2.15
N TYR A 151 13.53 -9.50 -3.26
CA TYR A 151 13.25 -10.94 -3.39
C TYR A 151 11.82 -11.36 -3.03
N ALA A 152 10.84 -10.49 -3.35
CA ALA A 152 9.42 -10.72 -3.10
C ALA A 152 9.11 -11.31 -1.72
N ARG A 153 9.79 -10.81 -0.70
CA ARG A 153 9.60 -11.22 0.70
C ARG A 153 8.21 -10.86 1.19
N SER A 154 7.68 -9.70 0.74
CA SER A 154 6.31 -9.31 1.04
C SER A 154 5.36 -9.99 0.08
N GLU A 155 4.29 -10.49 0.63
CA GLU A 155 3.17 -10.95 -0.16
C GLU A 155 2.27 -9.78 -0.56
N PRO A 156 1.55 -9.86 -1.70
CA PRO A 156 0.58 -8.83 -2.10
C PRO A 156 -0.47 -8.53 -1.03
N PHE A 157 -0.61 -9.39 -0.03
CA PHE A 157 -1.63 -9.34 1.01
C PHE A 157 -1.14 -8.89 2.38
N ASP A 158 0.14 -8.72 2.61
CA ASP A 158 0.67 -8.45 3.95
C ASP A 158 0.41 -7.02 4.46
N GLY A 159 -0.48 -6.26 3.80
CA GLY A 159 -0.95 -4.96 4.28
C GLY A 159 0.15 -3.90 4.43
N GLY A 160 1.39 -4.31 4.29
CA GLY A 160 2.55 -3.46 4.18
C GLY A 160 2.72 -3.08 2.72
N VAL A 161 2.75 -1.87 2.43
CA VAL A 161 3.46 -1.19 1.38
C VAL A 161 3.48 -1.71 -0.05
N SER A 162 3.44 -2.95 -0.28
CA SER A 162 3.64 -3.55 -1.58
C SER A 162 2.48 -3.34 -2.55
N SER A 163 1.93 -2.19 -2.57
CA SER A 163 1.02 -1.82 -3.65
C SER A 163 1.80 -1.40 -4.90
N SER A 164 3.08 -1.28 -4.79
CA SER A 164 3.89 -0.82 -5.88
C SER A 164 4.43 -2.00 -6.66
N ILE A 165 3.74 -2.38 -7.73
CA ILE A 165 4.46 -2.33 -8.96
C ILE A 165 5.17 -3.63 -9.30
N GLY A 166 4.66 -4.27 -10.32
CA GLY A 166 5.29 -5.41 -10.97
C GLY A 166 6.79 -5.26 -11.24
N GLU A 167 7.25 -4.06 -11.52
CA GLU A 167 8.65 -3.78 -11.81
C GLU A 167 9.59 -3.99 -10.63
N SER A 168 9.18 -3.73 -9.41
CA SER A 168 10.07 -3.70 -8.23
C SER A 168 10.00 -4.95 -7.36
N ARG A 169 9.36 -6.02 -7.79
CA ARG A 169 9.16 -7.23 -6.96
C ARG A 169 10.44 -7.85 -6.45
N ASN A 170 11.47 -7.83 -7.26
CA ASN A 170 12.76 -8.42 -6.95
C ASN A 170 13.80 -7.40 -6.49
N LEU A 171 13.43 -6.13 -6.44
CA LEU A 171 14.33 -5.06 -6.07
C LEU A 171 14.13 -4.68 -4.61
N GLY A 172 15.23 -4.56 -3.89
CA GLY A 172 15.23 -3.84 -2.62
C GLY A 172 15.03 -2.34 -2.89
N TYR A 173 14.39 -1.65 -1.95
CA TYR A 173 14.27 -0.20 -2.04
C TYR A 173 14.23 0.45 -0.67
N LYS A 174 14.62 1.72 -0.65
CA LYS A 174 14.32 2.66 0.44
C LYS A 174 13.33 3.68 -0.08
N ARG A 175 12.27 3.92 0.68
CA ARG A 175 11.26 4.91 0.34
C ARG A 175 11.11 5.92 1.45
N LYS A 176 11.04 7.19 1.06
CA LYS A 176 10.70 8.30 1.94
C LYS A 176 9.47 8.99 1.36
N ARG A 177 8.42 9.08 2.14
CA ARG A 177 7.19 9.74 1.72
C ARG A 177 6.76 10.76 2.77
N LEU A 178 6.41 11.94 2.31
CA LEU A 178 5.81 13.00 3.12
C LEU A 178 4.50 13.43 2.47
N GLU A 179 3.44 13.51 3.27
CA GLU A 179 2.13 13.96 2.83
C GLU A 179 1.59 15.05 3.77
N ILE A 180 1.06 16.11 3.17
CA ILE A 180 0.33 17.16 3.87
C ILE A 180 -1.07 17.20 3.30
N GLY A 181 -2.10 17.14 4.13
CA GLY A 181 -3.49 17.20 3.72
C GLY A 181 -4.26 18.27 4.50
N VAL A 182 -5.15 18.98 3.81
CA VAL A 182 -6.09 19.91 4.41
C VAL A 182 -7.47 19.57 3.91
N SER A 183 -8.40 19.31 4.82
CA SER A 183 -9.82 19.10 4.52
C SER A 183 -10.63 20.21 5.14
N ARG A 184 -11.53 20.83 4.38
CA ARG A 184 -12.42 21.89 4.84
C ARG A 184 -13.86 21.49 4.59
N GLU A 185 -14.63 21.34 5.66
CA GLU A 185 -16.08 21.18 5.58
C GLU A 185 -16.75 22.52 5.35
N LEU A 186 -17.59 22.59 4.33
CA LEU A 186 -18.50 23.68 4.01
C LEU A 186 -19.91 23.21 4.31
N SER A 187 -20.91 24.09 4.23
CA SER A 187 -22.28 23.75 4.62
C SER A 187 -22.86 22.51 3.91
N THR A 188 -22.53 22.29 2.66
CA THR A 188 -23.05 21.19 1.81
C THR A 188 -21.97 20.47 1.02
N SER A 189 -20.72 20.80 1.25
CA SER A 189 -19.60 20.25 0.48
C SER A 189 -18.34 20.14 1.33
N VAL A 190 -17.36 19.39 0.83
CA VAL A 190 -16.04 19.23 1.43
C VAL A 190 -15.01 19.54 0.37
N LEU A 191 -14.04 20.35 0.71
CA LEU A 191 -12.85 20.62 -0.08
C LEU A 191 -11.67 19.90 0.55
N ASP A 192 -11.07 18.98 -0.18
CA ASP A 192 -9.88 18.26 0.23
C ASP A 192 -8.70 18.75 -0.59
N LEU A 193 -7.64 19.01 0.10
CA LEU A 193 -6.39 19.47 -0.41
C LEU A 193 -5.24 18.57 0.14
N GLY A 194 -4.27 18.02 -0.67
CA GLY A 194 -3.07 17.22 -0.24
C GLY A 194 -1.84 17.53 -1.10
N LEU A 195 -0.68 17.47 -0.57
CA LEU A 195 0.63 17.50 -1.23
C LEU A 195 1.38 16.24 -0.84
N SER A 196 2.08 15.62 -1.78
CA SER A 196 2.97 14.52 -1.45
C SER A 196 4.31 14.62 -2.16
N ILE A 197 5.33 14.18 -1.45
CA ILE A 197 6.67 13.94 -1.98
C ILE A 197 6.97 12.48 -1.70
N ASP A 198 7.40 11.77 -2.71
CA ASP A 198 7.69 10.34 -2.65
C ASP A 198 9.04 10.11 -3.34
N ASP A 199 10.00 9.56 -2.61
CA ASP A 199 11.36 9.33 -3.05
C ASP A 199 11.66 7.84 -2.86
N TYR A 200 11.98 7.15 -3.95
CA TYR A 200 12.38 5.75 -3.98
C TYR A 200 13.83 5.65 -4.41
N ASP A 201 14.63 4.99 -3.62
CA ASP A 201 16.00 4.57 -3.87
C ASP A 201 15.98 3.05 -4.04
N TYR A 202 16.04 2.57 -5.29
CA TYR A 202 16.02 1.15 -5.61
C TYR A 202 17.43 0.57 -5.57
N GLN A 203 17.64 -0.44 -4.75
CA GLN A 203 18.87 -1.19 -4.68
C GLN A 203 18.87 -2.29 -5.74
N PHE A 204 19.67 -2.13 -6.78
CA PHE A 204 19.81 -3.16 -7.81
C PHE A 204 20.80 -4.23 -7.35
N ILE A 205 20.34 -5.48 -7.26
CA ILE A 205 21.23 -6.63 -7.11
C ILE A 205 21.60 -7.09 -8.51
N GLU A 206 22.89 -7.02 -8.82
CA GLU A 206 23.44 -7.44 -10.10
C GLU A 206 22.96 -8.83 -10.52
N ILE A 207 22.22 -8.91 -11.61
CA ILE A 207 21.90 -10.20 -12.20
C ILE A 207 22.82 -10.53 -13.38
N PHE A 208 23.47 -9.57 -14.03
CA PHE A 208 24.08 -9.84 -15.34
C PHE A 208 25.44 -9.22 -15.69
N SER A 209 26.03 -8.26 -15.01
CA SER A 209 27.25 -7.61 -15.56
C SER A 209 28.22 -6.93 -14.61
N GLY A 210 28.13 -7.08 -13.33
CA GLY A 210 29.08 -6.45 -12.41
C GLY A 210 29.00 -4.90 -12.35
N SER A 211 27.91 -4.30 -12.78
CA SER A 211 27.64 -2.87 -12.63
C SER A 211 26.33 -2.66 -11.89
N SER A 212 26.39 -2.09 -10.69
CA SER A 212 25.20 -1.61 -9.98
C SER A 212 24.60 -0.44 -10.73
N VAL A 213 23.35 -0.53 -11.14
CA VAL A 213 22.59 0.60 -11.66
C VAL A 213 21.58 0.95 -10.59
N ASP A 214 21.74 2.13 -10.00
CA ASP A 214 20.78 2.66 -9.03
C ASP A 214 19.61 3.24 -9.82
N TYR A 215 18.40 2.77 -9.56
CA TYR A 215 17.18 3.30 -10.16
C TYR A 215 16.44 4.09 -9.09
N ASP A 216 16.63 5.40 -9.09
CA ASP A 216 15.85 6.29 -8.22
C ASP A 216 14.57 6.69 -8.90
N ARG A 217 13.54 6.94 -8.12
CA ARG A 217 12.29 7.51 -8.60
C ARG A 217 11.82 8.58 -7.64
N GLU A 218 11.71 9.77 -8.15
CA GLU A 218 11.18 10.90 -7.39
C GLU A 218 9.80 11.29 -7.92
N ARG A 219 8.88 11.58 -7.00
CA ARG A 219 7.55 12.07 -7.33
C ARG A 219 7.17 13.22 -6.43
N VAL A 220 6.78 14.33 -7.03
CA VAL A 220 6.10 15.42 -6.35
C VAL A 220 4.73 15.56 -6.94
N ALA A 221 3.76 15.58 -6.09
CA ALA A 221 2.43 15.59 -6.60
C ALA A 221 1.44 16.29 -5.68
N ALA A 222 0.39 16.78 -6.28
CA ALA A 222 -0.61 17.64 -5.68
C ALA A 222 -2.02 17.21 -6.10
N ASP A 223 -3.05 17.23 -5.20
CA ASP A 223 -4.46 16.84 -5.43
C ASP A 223 -5.43 17.90 -4.95
N LEU A 224 -6.47 18.15 -5.69
CA LEU A 224 -7.62 18.96 -5.30
C LEU A 224 -8.88 18.14 -5.50
N SER A 225 -9.68 17.99 -4.47
CA SER A 225 -10.99 17.35 -4.55
C SER A 225 -12.07 18.23 -3.96
N TRP A 226 -13.17 18.34 -4.67
CA TRP A 226 -14.38 18.98 -4.18
C TRP A 226 -15.52 17.98 -4.19
N PHE A 227 -16.06 17.66 -3.02
CA PHE A 227 -17.18 16.75 -2.81
C PHE A 227 -18.43 17.51 -2.39
N PHE A 228 -19.58 17.09 -2.88
CA PHE A 228 -20.89 17.53 -2.45
C PHE A 228 -21.75 16.34 -2.01
N GLU A 229 -22.69 16.58 -1.11
CA GLU A 229 -23.64 15.58 -0.62
C GLU A 229 -25.00 15.78 -1.29
N PRO A 230 -25.35 14.98 -2.33
CA PRO A 230 -26.62 15.11 -2.99
C PRO A 230 -27.76 14.67 -2.08
N THR A 231 -28.80 15.50 -1.94
CA THR A 231 -29.93 15.25 -1.03
C THR A 231 -30.73 13.98 -1.37
N PHE A 232 -30.65 13.53 -2.62
CA PHE A 232 -31.33 12.31 -3.10
C PHE A 232 -30.53 11.02 -2.88
N LEU A 233 -29.27 11.10 -2.50
CA LEU A 233 -28.39 9.95 -2.22
C LEU A 233 -27.82 10.07 -0.80
N ALA A 234 -28.55 9.52 0.15
CA ALA A 234 -28.12 9.57 1.55
C ALA A 234 -26.74 8.93 1.74
N LYS A 235 -25.91 9.57 2.57
CA LYS A 235 -24.56 9.09 2.93
C LYS A 235 -23.60 8.95 1.75
N THR A 236 -23.88 9.64 0.66
CA THR A 236 -23.06 9.61 -0.56
C THR A 236 -22.43 10.97 -0.77
N ARG A 237 -21.15 11.01 -1.07
CA ARG A 237 -20.42 12.18 -1.54
C ARG A 237 -20.02 11.96 -2.97
N LEU A 238 -20.41 12.85 -3.85
CA LEU A 238 -19.96 12.89 -5.24
C LEU A 238 -19.00 14.06 -5.41
N GLY A 239 -17.98 13.92 -6.22
CA GLY A 239 -16.98 14.96 -6.34
C GLY A 239 -16.25 14.97 -7.66
N LEU A 240 -15.59 16.10 -7.86
CA LEU A 240 -14.59 16.30 -8.90
C LEU A 240 -13.22 16.35 -8.23
N GLY A 241 -12.23 15.81 -8.89
CA GLY A 241 -10.85 15.87 -8.44
C GLY A 241 -9.90 16.11 -9.59
N VAL A 242 -8.78 16.72 -9.29
CA VAL A 242 -7.65 16.83 -10.20
C VAL A 242 -6.38 16.50 -9.46
N THR A 243 -5.56 15.69 -10.09
CA THR A 243 -4.24 15.31 -9.62
C THR A 243 -3.22 15.84 -10.60
N THR A 244 -2.16 16.48 -10.14
CA THR A 244 -1.08 16.95 -11.01
C THR A 244 0.27 16.84 -10.32
N GLY A 245 1.33 16.73 -11.08
CA GLY A 245 2.67 16.65 -10.51
C GLY A 245 3.73 16.31 -11.53
N GLN A 246 4.86 15.92 -11.00
CA GLN A 246 6.03 15.53 -11.77
C GLN A 246 6.59 14.22 -11.19
N GLU A 247 6.96 13.31 -12.07
CA GLU A 247 7.68 12.08 -11.74
C GLU A 247 8.96 12.02 -12.55
N GLU A 248 10.05 11.67 -11.90
CA GLU A 248 11.36 11.55 -12.52
C GLU A 248 11.99 10.20 -12.16
N VAL A 249 12.61 9.58 -13.14
CA VAL A 249 13.53 8.45 -12.99
C VAL A 249 14.88 8.96 -13.49
N PRO A 250 15.77 9.45 -12.58
CA PRO A 250 16.97 10.20 -12.97
C PRO A 250 17.93 9.44 -13.88
N GLN A 251 17.96 8.10 -13.78
CA GLN A 251 18.81 7.24 -14.62
C GLN A 251 18.15 6.94 -15.97
N ASN A 252 16.86 7.18 -16.10
CA ASN A 252 16.18 7.09 -17.38
C ASN A 252 16.48 8.37 -18.19
N PHE A 253 17.20 8.23 -19.30
CA PHE A 253 17.56 9.33 -20.18
C PHE A 253 16.36 10.09 -20.76
N LEU A 254 15.15 9.64 -20.48
CA LEU A 254 13.92 10.25 -20.96
C LEU A 254 13.54 11.52 -20.20
N GLY A 255 14.10 11.72 -18.99
CA GLY A 255 13.86 12.91 -18.16
C GLY A 255 12.52 12.86 -17.39
N ALA A 256 12.23 13.96 -16.72
CA ALA A 256 11.05 14.12 -15.91
C ALA A 256 9.76 14.13 -16.73
N GLN A 257 8.72 13.43 -16.23
CA GLN A 257 7.38 13.45 -16.78
C GLN A 257 6.47 14.32 -15.92
N ASN A 258 5.77 15.23 -16.54
CA ASN A 258 4.65 15.93 -15.91
C ASN A 258 3.36 15.11 -16.11
N PHE A 259 2.43 15.23 -15.20
CA PHE A 259 1.13 14.60 -15.34
C PHE A 259 -0.02 15.46 -14.82
N LEU A 260 -1.20 15.25 -15.42
CA LEU A 260 -2.46 15.85 -15.03
C LEU A 260 -3.57 14.78 -15.10
N ALA A 261 -4.26 14.54 -13.99
CA ALA A 261 -5.28 13.50 -13.92
C ALA A 261 -6.62 14.04 -13.34
N PRO A 262 -7.48 14.63 -14.18
CA PRO A 262 -8.85 14.95 -13.77
C PRO A 262 -9.67 13.69 -13.53
N SER A 263 -10.55 13.72 -12.53
CA SER A 263 -11.33 12.55 -12.14
C SER A 263 -12.71 12.91 -11.55
N LEU A 264 -13.69 12.03 -11.79
CA LEU A 264 -14.93 11.96 -11.04
C LEU A 264 -14.70 11.05 -9.83
N ARG A 265 -15.22 11.43 -8.67
CA ARG A 265 -15.00 10.72 -7.41
C ARG A 265 -16.32 10.48 -6.68
N ALA A 266 -16.45 9.34 -6.03
CA ALA A 266 -17.62 9.01 -5.22
C ALA A 266 -17.18 8.30 -3.93
N LYS A 267 -17.80 8.65 -2.81
CA LYS A 267 -17.66 7.98 -1.51
C LYS A 267 -19.06 7.68 -0.99
N TRP A 268 -19.32 6.44 -0.62
CA TRP A 268 -20.60 5.99 -0.10
C TRP A 268 -20.41 5.23 1.21
N ASN A 269 -20.80 5.83 2.30
CA ASN A 269 -20.74 5.27 3.65
C ASN A 269 -22.13 4.81 4.10
N PHE A 270 -22.61 3.70 3.52
CA PHE A 270 -23.95 3.20 3.79
C PHE A 270 -24.19 2.91 5.28
N SER A 271 -23.22 2.28 5.93
CA SER A 271 -23.23 1.94 7.35
C SER A 271 -21.80 1.85 7.90
N PRO A 272 -21.61 1.76 9.22
CA PRO A 272 -20.30 1.43 9.79
C PRO A 272 -19.71 0.09 9.31
N LYS A 273 -20.57 -0.77 8.75
CA LYS A 273 -20.22 -2.10 8.24
C LYS A 273 -20.11 -2.17 6.71
N THR A 274 -20.39 -1.06 6.01
CA THR A 274 -20.43 -1.06 4.54
C THR A 274 -20.03 0.30 4.01
N ALA A 275 -18.92 0.34 3.27
CA ALA A 275 -18.47 1.55 2.59
C ALA A 275 -17.85 1.20 1.23
N PHE A 276 -18.01 2.14 0.29
CA PHE A 276 -17.40 2.11 -1.02
C PHE A 276 -16.80 3.47 -1.35
N ALA A 277 -15.68 3.45 -2.05
CA ALA A 277 -15.10 4.64 -2.66
C ALA A 277 -14.64 4.30 -4.07
N GLY A 278 -14.86 5.20 -5.01
CA GLY A 278 -14.43 5.00 -6.38
C GLY A 278 -14.09 6.30 -7.07
N TRP A 279 -13.32 6.20 -8.13
CA TRP A 279 -12.96 7.30 -9.00
C TRP A 279 -12.74 6.80 -10.42
N PHE A 280 -12.97 7.67 -11.37
CA PHE A 280 -12.71 7.44 -12.79
C PHE A 280 -12.21 8.74 -13.41
N GLY A 281 -11.17 8.64 -14.23
CA GLY A 281 -10.56 9.80 -14.86
C GLY A 281 -9.61 9.44 -15.99
N PHE A 282 -8.81 10.42 -16.34
CA PHE A 282 -7.75 10.27 -17.34
C PHE A 282 -6.45 10.77 -16.74
N ASP A 283 -5.35 10.09 -17.02
CA ASP A 283 -3.98 10.50 -16.70
C ASP A 283 -3.34 10.94 -18.02
N GLU A 284 -3.05 12.22 -18.14
CA GLU A 284 -2.34 12.82 -19.26
C GLU A 284 -0.91 13.07 -18.81
N ARG A 285 0.04 12.51 -19.54
CA ARG A 285 1.48 12.61 -19.26
C ARG A 285 2.22 13.20 -20.42
N TRP A 286 3.20 14.07 -20.13
CA TRP A 286 4.05 14.69 -21.14
C TRP A 286 5.44 14.94 -20.57
N ARG A 287 6.41 15.08 -21.48
CA ARG A 287 7.77 15.50 -21.18
C ARG A 287 8.09 16.80 -21.90
N ASP A 288 8.81 17.68 -21.23
CA ASP A 288 9.26 18.95 -21.84
C ASP A 288 10.49 18.76 -22.72
N SER A 289 11.16 17.61 -22.62
CA SER A 289 12.40 17.28 -23.35
C SER A 289 12.18 16.75 -24.76
N ASP A 290 11.00 16.21 -25.04
CA ASP A 290 10.63 15.62 -26.34
C ASP A 290 9.12 15.78 -26.60
N ASP A 291 8.65 15.34 -27.76
CA ASP A 291 7.24 15.40 -28.13
C ASP A 291 6.38 14.29 -27.51
N PHE A 292 6.84 13.69 -26.39
CA PHE A 292 6.07 12.66 -25.73
C PHE A 292 4.80 13.22 -25.08
N SER A 293 3.66 12.67 -25.46
CA SER A 293 2.37 12.90 -24.79
C SER A 293 1.52 11.65 -24.87
N GLU A 294 0.99 11.23 -23.73
CA GLU A 294 0.13 10.05 -23.61
C GLU A 294 -1.06 10.36 -22.72
N THR A 295 -2.24 9.88 -23.11
CA THR A 295 -3.44 9.97 -22.30
C THR A 295 -4.01 8.57 -22.05
N THR A 296 -4.12 8.18 -20.80
CA THR A 296 -4.60 6.87 -20.39
C THR A 296 -5.79 7.00 -19.44
N SER A 297 -6.84 6.19 -19.64
CA SER A 297 -7.94 6.11 -18.67
C SER A 297 -7.45 5.47 -17.39
N VAL A 298 -7.79 6.07 -16.24
CA VAL A 298 -7.43 5.60 -14.90
C VAL A 298 -8.68 5.49 -14.04
N TYR A 299 -8.73 4.52 -13.14
CA TYR A 299 -9.87 4.32 -12.27
C TYR A 299 -9.51 3.57 -10.99
N GLY A 300 -10.37 3.68 -10.00
CA GLY A 300 -10.29 2.89 -8.77
C GLY A 300 -11.67 2.65 -8.16
N LEU A 301 -11.82 1.51 -7.54
CA LEU A 301 -12.97 1.14 -6.73
C LEU A 301 -12.48 0.34 -5.53
N LYS A 302 -12.80 0.82 -4.33
CA LYS A 302 -12.54 0.12 -3.08
C LYS A 302 -13.85 -0.06 -2.34
N GLY A 303 -14.02 -1.21 -1.72
CA GLY A 303 -15.21 -1.48 -0.92
C GLY A 303 -14.95 -2.49 0.16
N PHE A 304 -15.69 -2.36 1.24
CA PHE A 304 -15.77 -3.39 2.25
C PHE A 304 -17.20 -3.57 2.73
N TRP A 305 -17.50 -4.77 3.20
CA TRP A 305 -18.76 -5.12 3.79
C TRP A 305 -18.55 -6.14 4.92
N THR A 306 -19.16 -5.89 6.08
CA THR A 306 -19.19 -6.83 7.20
C THR A 306 -20.62 -7.30 7.41
N ALA A 307 -20.87 -8.58 7.19
CA ALA A 307 -22.18 -9.19 7.42
C ALA A 307 -22.46 -9.35 8.91
N PRO A 308 -23.74 -9.49 9.31
CA PRO A 308 -24.12 -9.80 10.67
C PRO A 308 -23.57 -11.16 11.19
N THR A 309 -23.15 -12.03 10.29
CA THR A 309 -22.58 -13.35 10.56
C THR A 309 -21.05 -13.34 10.72
N ASP A 310 -20.46 -12.19 11.00
CA ASP A 310 -19.01 -12.01 11.15
C ASP A 310 -18.19 -12.35 9.87
N THR A 311 -18.87 -12.32 8.72
CA THR A 311 -18.20 -12.40 7.40
C THR A 311 -17.79 -11.01 6.98
N GLN A 312 -16.52 -10.82 6.62
CA GLN A 312 -15.98 -9.59 6.07
C GLN A 312 -15.60 -9.82 4.61
N LEU A 313 -16.03 -8.93 3.72
CA LEU A 313 -15.63 -8.92 2.32
C LEU A 313 -14.94 -7.60 2.00
N SER A 314 -13.88 -7.67 1.23
CA SER A 314 -13.16 -6.51 0.69
C SER A 314 -12.96 -6.67 -0.80
N VAL A 315 -12.99 -5.56 -1.53
CA VAL A 315 -12.68 -5.48 -2.96
C VAL A 315 -11.82 -4.25 -3.22
N ASP A 316 -10.81 -4.40 -4.05
CA ASP A 316 -10.00 -3.29 -4.57
C ASP A 316 -9.75 -3.52 -6.06
N ILE A 317 -10.10 -2.53 -6.87
CA ILE A 317 -9.89 -2.52 -8.32
C ILE A 317 -9.22 -1.20 -8.65
N THR A 318 -8.06 -1.23 -9.31
CA THR A 318 -7.38 0.00 -9.71
C THR A 318 -6.74 -0.14 -11.08
N LYS A 319 -6.71 0.97 -11.83
CA LYS A 319 -5.85 1.14 -12.99
C LYS A 319 -5.08 2.45 -12.82
N GLN A 320 -3.77 2.37 -12.89
CA GLN A 320 -2.85 3.49 -12.73
C GLN A 320 -1.74 3.42 -13.76
N VAL A 321 -1.07 4.54 -13.99
CA VAL A 321 0.09 4.65 -14.89
C VAL A 321 1.26 5.21 -14.09
N TYR A 322 2.45 4.69 -14.36
CA TYR A 322 3.71 5.12 -13.73
C TYR A 322 4.80 5.21 -14.79
N PRO A 323 5.81 6.08 -14.63
CA PRO A 323 7.02 5.96 -15.43
C PRO A 323 7.70 4.63 -15.12
N SER A 324 8.16 3.95 -16.16
CA SER A 324 8.93 2.73 -16.00
C SER A 324 10.30 3.02 -15.40
N ILE A 325 10.75 2.17 -14.49
CA ILE A 325 12.12 2.23 -13.97
C ILE A 325 13.14 1.58 -14.93
N PHE A 326 12.69 0.86 -15.95
CA PHE A 326 13.56 0.26 -16.96
C PHE A 326 13.84 1.24 -18.10
N GLU A 327 15.09 1.34 -18.52
CA GLU A 327 15.63 2.33 -19.47
C GLU A 327 14.91 2.43 -20.82
N LEU A 328 14.08 1.50 -21.17
CA LEU A 328 13.59 1.30 -22.52
C LEU A 328 12.09 1.45 -22.66
N ASP A 329 11.38 1.45 -21.54
CA ASP A 329 9.94 1.62 -21.48
C ASP A 329 9.63 3.03 -20.97
N ASP A 330 8.68 3.71 -21.58
CA ASP A 330 8.28 5.06 -21.16
C ASP A 330 7.40 5.01 -19.92
N ASN A 331 6.38 4.16 -19.95
CA ASN A 331 5.41 4.01 -18.87
C ASN A 331 5.01 2.56 -18.68
N VAL A 332 4.48 2.26 -17.50
CA VAL A 332 3.77 1.03 -17.22
C VAL A 332 2.33 1.35 -16.79
N ALA A 333 1.37 0.78 -17.50
CA ALA A 333 -0.03 0.84 -17.15
C ALA A 333 -0.41 -0.43 -16.37
N THR A 334 -0.72 -0.28 -15.09
CA THR A 334 -1.02 -1.41 -14.21
C THR A 334 -2.50 -1.45 -13.85
N LYS A 335 -3.14 -2.60 -14.06
CA LYS A 335 -4.50 -2.91 -13.62
C LYS A 335 -4.41 -3.92 -12.48
N LYS A 336 -5.02 -3.60 -11.34
CA LYS A 336 -5.06 -4.47 -10.16
C LYS A 336 -6.48 -4.82 -9.81
N PHE A 337 -6.69 -6.05 -9.39
CA PHE A 337 -7.92 -6.53 -8.81
C PHE A 337 -7.58 -7.35 -7.57
N SER A 338 -8.18 -7.05 -6.45
CA SER A 338 -8.11 -7.92 -5.28
C SER A 338 -9.48 -8.12 -4.66
N ILE A 339 -9.70 -9.31 -4.13
CA ILE A 339 -10.87 -9.64 -3.33
C ILE A 339 -10.42 -10.43 -2.11
N GLY A 340 -10.96 -10.06 -0.96
CA GLY A 340 -10.72 -10.74 0.30
C GLY A 340 -12.04 -11.15 0.94
N ALA A 341 -12.05 -12.33 1.55
CA ALA A 341 -13.15 -12.82 2.36
C ALA A 341 -12.60 -13.39 3.66
N ARG A 342 -13.09 -12.90 4.79
CA ARG A 342 -12.79 -13.46 6.12
C ARG A 342 -14.08 -13.88 6.77
N GLN A 343 -14.09 -15.10 7.32
CA GLN A 343 -15.18 -15.63 8.12
C GLN A 343 -14.65 -15.99 9.50
N ASP A 344 -15.20 -15.35 10.52
CA ASP A 344 -14.96 -15.74 11.90
C ASP A 344 -16.07 -16.70 12.35
N PHE A 345 -15.66 -17.89 12.81
CA PHE A 345 -16.56 -18.94 13.28
C PHE A 345 -16.59 -18.99 14.81
N ASN A 346 -17.57 -19.65 15.35
CA ASN A 346 -17.62 -19.95 16.79
C ASN A 346 -16.34 -20.63 17.28
N ARG A 347 -15.99 -20.41 18.54
CA ARG A 347 -14.79 -20.96 19.20
C ARG A 347 -13.45 -20.37 18.71
N GLY A 348 -13.47 -19.17 18.14
CA GLY A 348 -12.27 -18.46 17.72
C GLY A 348 -11.54 -19.10 16.53
N ILE A 349 -12.26 -19.77 15.65
CA ILE A 349 -11.72 -20.23 14.37
C ILE A 349 -11.98 -19.17 13.32
N SER A 350 -11.01 -18.87 12.46
CA SER A 350 -11.15 -17.93 11.34
C SER A 350 -10.66 -18.55 10.05
N LEU A 351 -11.35 -18.27 8.96
CA LEU A 351 -10.93 -18.58 7.59
C LEU A 351 -10.73 -17.27 6.84
N ASP A 352 -9.56 -17.08 6.25
CA ASP A 352 -9.24 -15.93 5.40
C ASP A 352 -8.90 -16.45 3.99
N LEU A 353 -9.60 -15.90 3.00
CA LEU A 353 -9.41 -16.20 1.58
C LEU A 353 -9.08 -14.90 0.88
N ARG A 354 -8.03 -14.88 0.06
CA ARG A 354 -7.64 -13.71 -0.73
C ARG A 354 -7.26 -14.13 -2.13
N PHE A 355 -7.66 -13.32 -3.08
CA PHE A 355 -7.24 -13.40 -4.47
C PHE A 355 -6.72 -12.03 -4.91
N PHE A 356 -5.64 -12.04 -5.66
CA PHE A 356 -5.03 -10.86 -6.25
C PHE A 356 -4.68 -11.15 -7.71
N TYR A 357 -4.94 -10.18 -8.57
CA TYR A 357 -4.56 -10.18 -9.96
C TYR A 357 -3.99 -8.80 -10.33
N GLU A 358 -2.87 -8.81 -11.03
CA GLU A 358 -2.26 -7.60 -11.58
C GLU A 358 -1.87 -7.86 -13.02
N PHE A 359 -2.32 -6.98 -13.91
CA PHE A 359 -1.87 -6.92 -15.29
C PHE A 359 -1.06 -5.66 -15.50
N SER A 360 0.19 -5.81 -15.95
CA SER A 360 1.12 -4.71 -16.24
C SER A 360 1.44 -4.69 -17.72
N ASP A 361 1.22 -3.53 -18.34
CA ASP A 361 1.48 -3.26 -19.76
C ASP A 361 2.58 -2.21 -19.86
N TYR A 362 3.77 -2.64 -20.28
CA TYR A 362 4.95 -1.81 -20.43
C TYR A 362 4.96 -1.20 -21.82
N GLN A 363 4.80 0.10 -21.89
CA GLN A 363 4.64 0.86 -23.11
C GLN A 363 5.95 1.53 -23.52
N SER A 364 6.29 1.43 -24.80
CA SER A 364 7.43 2.12 -25.39
C SER A 364 7.01 2.90 -26.62
N THR A 365 7.32 4.19 -26.67
CA THR A 365 7.02 5.05 -27.83
C THR A 365 8.03 4.89 -28.96
N LYS A 366 9.17 4.24 -28.74
CA LYS A 366 10.19 4.03 -29.77
C LYS A 366 9.70 2.97 -30.76
N SER A 367 9.24 3.44 -31.93
CA SER A 367 8.83 2.60 -33.05
C SER A 367 9.92 1.58 -33.42
N GLY A 368 9.55 0.31 -33.46
CA GLY A 368 10.46 -0.79 -33.78
C GLY A 368 11.12 -1.47 -32.57
N SER A 369 10.81 -1.08 -31.34
CA SER A 369 11.27 -1.82 -30.18
C SER A 369 10.54 -3.16 -30.09
N LEU A 370 11.27 -4.26 -30.21
CA LEU A 370 10.86 -5.63 -29.89
C LEU A 370 10.55 -5.82 -28.36
N ARG A 371 10.17 -4.75 -27.66
CA ARG A 371 10.33 -4.63 -26.20
C ARG A 371 9.05 -4.34 -25.43
N SER A 372 7.89 -4.26 -26.08
CA SER A 372 6.63 -4.26 -25.34
C SER A 372 6.55 -5.54 -24.52
N ARG A 373 6.42 -5.39 -23.21
CA ARG A 373 6.27 -6.48 -22.27
C ARG A 373 4.91 -6.37 -21.62
N THR A 374 4.25 -7.48 -21.46
CA THR A 374 3.08 -7.59 -20.59
C THR A 374 3.32 -8.65 -19.55
N GLU A 375 2.78 -8.45 -18.37
CA GLU A 375 2.87 -9.37 -17.26
C GLU A 375 1.50 -9.57 -16.61
N ASP A 376 1.18 -10.83 -16.31
CA ASP A 376 -0.01 -11.28 -15.61
C ASP A 376 0.39 -11.92 -14.28
N LEU A 377 0.31 -11.17 -13.18
CA LEU A 377 0.55 -11.68 -11.84
C LEU A 377 -0.76 -12.13 -11.19
N LYS A 378 -0.80 -13.35 -10.72
CA LYS A 378 -1.94 -13.94 -10.01
C LYS A 378 -1.48 -14.47 -8.67
N SER A 379 -2.22 -14.20 -7.61
CA SER A 379 -1.97 -14.77 -6.30
C SER A 379 -3.26 -15.22 -5.64
N PHE A 380 -3.21 -16.37 -4.99
CA PHE A 380 -4.29 -16.91 -4.18
C PHE A 380 -3.76 -17.32 -2.82
N ARG A 381 -4.42 -16.87 -1.75
CA ARG A 381 -4.07 -17.25 -0.38
C ARG A 381 -5.28 -17.81 0.35
N VAL A 382 -5.06 -18.89 1.08
CA VAL A 382 -6.00 -19.40 2.08
C VAL A 382 -5.29 -19.52 3.43
N SER A 383 -5.95 -19.09 4.50
CA SER A 383 -5.43 -19.21 5.86
C SER A 383 -6.53 -19.65 6.81
N LEU A 384 -6.23 -20.65 7.61
CA LEU A 384 -7.10 -21.13 8.70
C LEU A 384 -6.44 -20.80 10.03
N GLY A 385 -7.09 -19.98 10.82
CA GLY A 385 -6.61 -19.51 12.11
C GLY A 385 -7.42 -20.03 13.28
N LYS A 386 -6.76 -20.13 14.43
CA LYS A 386 -7.36 -20.43 15.71
C LYS A 386 -6.87 -19.46 16.76
N GLU A 387 -7.78 -18.76 17.39
CA GLU A 387 -7.49 -17.94 18.56
C GLU A 387 -7.00 -18.82 19.72
N MET A 388 -6.01 -18.34 20.43
CA MET A 388 -5.45 -18.95 21.61
C MET A 388 -5.65 -18.01 22.80
N ASN A 389 -5.99 -18.54 23.93
CA ASN A 389 -6.04 -17.77 25.15
C ASN A 389 -4.70 -17.93 25.89
N ILE A 390 -3.83 -16.94 25.75
CA ILE A 390 -2.52 -16.92 26.39
C ILE A 390 -2.51 -15.77 27.40
N ASN A 391 -2.25 -16.05 28.66
CA ASN A 391 -2.14 -15.02 29.69
C ASN A 391 -1.12 -13.97 29.26
N TYR A 392 -1.44 -12.70 29.46
CA TYR A 392 -0.68 -11.50 29.09
C TYR A 392 -0.77 -11.03 27.64
N PHE A 393 -1.40 -11.80 26.72
CA PHE A 393 -1.64 -11.36 25.35
C PHE A 393 -3.13 -11.29 25.07
N GLU A 394 -3.61 -10.14 24.60
CA GLU A 394 -5.04 -9.92 24.36
C GLU A 394 -5.55 -10.71 23.15
N ASP A 395 -4.76 -10.73 22.06
CA ASP A 395 -5.10 -11.40 20.81
C ASP A 395 -3.97 -12.34 20.37
N SER A 396 -4.07 -13.60 20.76
CA SER A 396 -3.11 -14.61 20.30
C SER A 396 -3.76 -15.54 19.30
N GLN A 397 -3.08 -15.82 18.21
CA GLN A 397 -3.60 -16.68 17.15
C GLN A 397 -2.49 -17.57 16.58
N VAL A 398 -2.84 -18.83 16.34
CA VAL A 398 -2.07 -19.71 15.46
C VAL A 398 -2.81 -19.89 14.15
N SER A 399 -2.11 -19.87 13.02
CA SER A 399 -2.72 -20.13 11.72
C SER A 399 -1.79 -20.93 10.82
N ILE A 400 -2.39 -21.75 9.99
CA ILE A 400 -1.75 -22.37 8.84
C ILE A 400 -2.21 -21.64 7.59
N PHE A 401 -1.33 -21.49 6.61
CA PHE A 401 -1.69 -20.85 5.36
C PHE A 401 -0.98 -21.51 4.17
N TYR A 402 -1.61 -21.34 3.03
CA TYR A 402 -1.06 -21.63 1.73
C TYR A 402 -1.22 -20.40 0.84
N ASN A 403 -0.18 -20.07 0.10
CA ASN A 403 -0.16 -18.99 -0.88
C ASN A 403 0.45 -19.49 -2.17
N HIS A 404 -0.23 -19.24 -3.28
CA HIS A 404 0.20 -19.54 -4.64
C HIS A 404 0.33 -18.23 -5.40
N LEU A 405 1.44 -18.05 -6.11
CA LEU A 405 1.77 -16.86 -6.87
C LEU A 405 2.35 -17.27 -8.22
N THR A 406 1.78 -16.77 -9.31
CA THR A 406 2.31 -16.95 -10.65
C THR A 406 2.47 -15.62 -11.35
N ASN A 407 3.46 -15.51 -12.21
CA ASN A 407 3.64 -14.43 -13.14
C ASN A 407 3.86 -14.99 -14.54
N ASP A 408 2.96 -14.69 -15.44
CA ASP A 408 3.06 -15.02 -16.86
C ASP A 408 3.52 -13.75 -17.60
N SER A 409 4.67 -13.77 -18.26
CA SER A 409 5.23 -12.63 -18.99
C SER A 409 5.42 -12.95 -20.47
N THR A 410 5.35 -11.94 -21.32
CA THR A 410 5.77 -12.08 -22.73
C THR A 410 7.29 -12.21 -22.88
N LYS A 411 8.04 -12.17 -21.79
CA LYS A 411 9.47 -12.39 -21.70
C LYS A 411 9.74 -13.51 -20.70
N ASP A 412 10.13 -14.67 -21.17
CA ASP A 412 10.25 -15.91 -20.39
C ASP A 412 11.03 -15.76 -19.07
N TYR A 413 12.08 -14.94 -19.03
CA TYR A 413 12.88 -14.79 -17.81
C TYR A 413 12.19 -14.02 -16.67
N TYR A 414 11.01 -13.44 -16.90
CA TYR A 414 10.13 -12.90 -15.87
C TYR A 414 9.02 -13.87 -15.46
N ASP A 415 8.90 -15.02 -16.14
CA ASP A 415 7.96 -16.05 -15.75
C ASP A 415 8.42 -16.70 -14.46
N PHE A 416 7.50 -16.89 -13.55
CA PHE A 416 7.76 -17.66 -12.35
C PHE A 416 6.49 -18.20 -11.73
N GLU A 417 6.64 -19.27 -10.98
CA GLU A 417 5.64 -19.82 -10.09
C GLU A 417 6.22 -19.95 -8.68
N ARG A 418 5.40 -19.75 -7.65
CA ARG A 418 5.80 -19.89 -6.27
C ARG A 418 4.68 -20.41 -5.41
N ASP A 419 4.95 -21.49 -4.72
CA ASP A 419 4.12 -22.03 -3.66
C ASP A 419 4.73 -21.76 -2.29
N GLN A 420 3.92 -21.31 -1.37
CA GLN A 420 4.31 -21.14 0.03
C GLN A 420 3.31 -21.82 0.93
N PHE A 421 3.80 -22.70 1.78
CA PHE A 421 3.04 -23.27 2.88
C PHE A 421 3.67 -22.83 4.19
N GLY A 422 2.86 -22.43 5.16
CA GLY A 422 3.44 -21.94 6.40
C GLY A 422 2.55 -22.06 7.63
N LEU A 423 3.22 -21.95 8.77
CA LEU A 423 2.65 -21.84 10.09
C LEU A 423 2.97 -20.45 10.66
N GLN A 424 1.97 -19.77 11.17
CA GLN A 424 2.13 -18.43 11.74
C GLN A 424 1.59 -18.39 13.17
N PHE A 425 2.36 -17.78 14.06
CA PHE A 425 1.93 -17.39 15.41
C PHE A 425 1.90 -15.87 15.48
N ARG A 426 0.80 -15.33 16.00
CA ARG A 426 0.62 -13.91 16.24
C ARG A 426 0.27 -13.68 17.71
N PHE A 427 0.89 -12.66 18.30
CA PHE A 427 0.68 -12.22 19.67
C PHE A 427 0.50 -10.70 19.67
N SER A 428 -0.51 -10.18 20.35
CA SER A 428 -0.77 -8.75 20.51
C SER A 428 -0.87 -8.38 21.98
N LEU A 429 -0.32 -7.20 22.35
CA LEU A 429 -0.38 -6.60 23.69
C LEU A 429 -1.25 -5.35 23.66
#